data_153250e14e9ef994dda3153a0db19e9d
#
_entry.id   153250e14e9ef994dda3153a0db19e9d
#
_cell.length_a   1.000
_cell.length_b   1.000
_cell.length_c   1.000
_cell.angle_alpha   90.00
_cell.angle_beta   90.00
_cell.angle_gamma   90.00
#
_symmetry.space_group_name_H-M   'P 1'
#
loop_
_entity.id
_entity.type
_entity.pdbx_description
1 polymer ?
#
loop_
_entity_poly.entity_id
_entity_poly.type
_entity_poly.pdbx_seq_one_letter_code
_entity_poly.pdbx_strand_id
1 'polypeptide(L)'
;MNVRSNPACKKLHQALTVLTLLLVATAFSSCKEEKQAPVTKREVRRIKGEVEVLNSCSMKGAAVKMRSFLRDNVFDVVHIDNERLQNYDETIIVLRNPEWEGAQALAATLKTKNVLVLLNKNATVDAVVHTGRDFQQIVEPDQGEQNDSK
;
A
#
# COMPACT_ATOMS: atom_id res chain seq x y z
N MET A 1 -59.08 55.05 19.61
CA MET A 1 -58.61 55.35 18.26
C MET A 1 -58.40 54.03 17.53
N ASN A 2 -59.29 53.69 16.61
CA ASN A 2 -59.30 52.37 15.99
C ASN A 2 -58.68 52.54 14.59
N VAL A 3 -57.40 52.05 14.50
CA VAL A 3 -56.62 52.12 13.25
C VAL A 3 -57.12 51.02 12.33
N ARG A 4 -57.94 51.35 11.35
CA ARG A 4 -58.39 50.44 10.30
C ARG A 4 -57.18 50.08 9.45
N SER A 5 -56.72 48.86 9.59
CA SER A 5 -55.66 48.28 8.75
C SER A 5 -56.17 48.09 7.32
N ASN A 6 -55.50 48.76 6.38
CA ASN A 6 -55.86 48.81 4.96
C ASN A 6 -55.70 47.44 4.31
N PRO A 7 -56.69 46.81 3.70
CA PRO A 7 -56.55 45.42 3.16
C PRO A 7 -55.53 45.30 2.02
N ALA A 8 -55.17 46.40 1.35
CA ALA A 8 -54.23 46.45 0.29
C ALA A 8 -52.80 46.20 0.82
N CYS A 9 -52.49 46.67 2.05
CA CYS A 9 -51.16 46.48 2.68
C CYS A 9 -50.93 45.01 3.11
N LYS A 10 -51.97 44.28 3.51
CA LYS A 10 -51.85 42.83 3.85
C LYS A 10 -51.57 41.95 2.64
N LYS A 11 -52.18 42.28 1.46
CA LYS A 11 -51.92 41.53 0.22
C LYS A 11 -50.49 41.74 -0.30
N LEU A 12 -49.96 42.97 -0.14
CA LEU A 12 -48.60 43.27 -0.55
C LEU A 12 -47.57 42.54 0.34
N HIS A 13 -47.79 42.44 1.64
CA HIS A 13 -46.92 41.68 2.55
C HIS A 13 -46.98 40.17 2.28
N GLN A 14 -48.16 39.61 2.01
CA GLN A 14 -48.28 38.20 1.64
C GLN A 14 -47.60 37.87 0.32
N ALA A 15 -47.67 38.72 -0.68
CA ALA A 15 -46.98 38.53 -1.95
C ALA A 15 -45.43 38.59 -1.80
N LEU A 16 -44.97 39.50 -0.96
CA LEU A 16 -43.50 39.64 -0.70
C LEU A 16 -42.96 38.45 0.08
N THR A 17 -43.69 37.90 1.06
CA THR A 17 -43.25 36.73 1.83
C THR A 17 -43.24 35.45 0.99
N VAL A 18 -44.17 35.27 0.09
CA VAL A 18 -44.19 34.13 -0.83
C VAL A 18 -43.03 34.20 -1.83
N LEU A 19 -42.73 35.41 -2.34
CA LEU A 19 -41.63 35.61 -3.27
C LEU A 19 -40.24 35.34 -2.60
N THR A 20 -40.10 35.75 -1.34
CA THR A 20 -38.83 35.45 -0.59
C THR A 20 -38.71 33.98 -0.25
N LEU A 21 -39.80 33.27 0.04
CA LEU A 21 -39.79 31.84 0.30
C LEU A 21 -39.42 31.02 -0.96
N LEU A 22 -39.88 31.46 -2.14
CA LEU A 22 -39.53 30.83 -3.43
C LEU A 22 -38.07 31.02 -3.81
N LEU A 23 -37.47 32.18 -3.48
CA LEU A 23 -36.07 32.47 -3.77
C LEU A 23 -35.09 31.66 -2.90
N VAL A 24 -35.46 31.32 -1.66
CA VAL A 24 -34.67 30.49 -0.77
C VAL A 24 -34.67 29.01 -1.18
N ALA A 25 -35.74 28.53 -1.79
CA ALA A 25 -35.87 27.13 -2.23
C ALA A 25 -34.96 26.77 -3.41
N THR A 26 -34.49 27.75 -4.21
CA THR A 26 -33.61 27.50 -5.37
C THR A 26 -32.13 27.46 -5.03
N ALA A 27 -31.73 27.85 -3.82
CA ALA A 27 -30.31 27.89 -3.40
C ALA A 27 -29.77 26.53 -2.91
N PHE A 28 -30.61 25.52 -2.68
CA PHE A 28 -30.19 24.24 -2.15
C PHE A 28 -30.02 23.11 -3.18
N SER A 29 -30.14 23.40 -4.48
CA SER A 29 -30.03 22.37 -5.53
C SER A 29 -28.69 22.39 -6.27
N SER A 30 -27.57 22.60 -5.59
CA SER A 30 -26.26 22.47 -6.23
C SER A 30 -25.22 21.76 -5.33
N CYS A 31 -25.65 20.68 -4.65
CA CYS A 31 -24.67 19.63 -4.32
C CYS A 31 -24.54 18.75 -5.57
N LYS A 32 -23.55 19.07 -6.41
CA LYS A 32 -22.99 18.09 -7.34
C LYS A 32 -22.40 17.00 -6.48
N GLU A 33 -23.09 15.89 -6.39
CA GLU A 33 -22.54 14.61 -6.00
C GLU A 33 -21.46 14.29 -7.03
N GLU A 34 -20.20 14.60 -6.68
CA GLU A 34 -19.04 14.14 -7.41
C GLU A 34 -19.06 12.62 -7.29
N LYS A 35 -19.62 11.95 -8.30
CA LYS A 35 -19.50 10.52 -8.48
C LYS A 35 -18.01 10.23 -8.48
N GLN A 36 -17.48 9.84 -7.32
CA GLN A 36 -16.20 9.19 -7.25
C GLN A 36 -16.25 8.02 -8.22
N ALA A 37 -15.51 8.14 -9.31
CA ALA A 37 -15.30 7.03 -10.23
C ALA A 37 -14.91 5.82 -9.38
N PRO A 38 -15.49 4.63 -9.63
CA PRO A 38 -15.11 3.46 -8.88
C PRO A 38 -13.59 3.31 -9.02
N VAL A 39 -12.88 3.46 -7.90
CA VAL A 39 -11.46 3.11 -7.83
C VAL A 39 -11.44 1.63 -8.17
N THR A 40 -11.17 1.33 -9.43
CA THR A 40 -10.95 -0.02 -9.89
C THR A 40 -9.73 -0.49 -9.13
N LYS A 41 -9.96 -1.15 -8.00
CA LYS A 41 -8.92 -1.84 -7.24
C LYS A 41 -8.31 -2.82 -8.24
N ARG A 42 -7.17 -2.43 -8.85
CA ARG A 42 -6.40 -3.36 -9.67
C ARG A 42 -6.14 -4.54 -8.77
N GLU A 43 -6.77 -5.66 -9.09
CA GLU A 43 -6.50 -6.93 -8.43
C GLU A 43 -5.06 -7.28 -8.79
N VAL A 44 -4.14 -6.90 -7.91
CA VAL A 44 -2.73 -7.24 -8.05
C VAL A 44 -2.67 -8.75 -7.92
N ARG A 45 -2.45 -9.44 -9.05
CA ARG A 45 -2.34 -10.89 -9.09
C ARG A 45 -1.09 -11.28 -8.30
N ARG A 46 -1.28 -11.65 -7.05
CA ARG A 46 -0.20 -12.13 -6.17
C ARG A 46 0.36 -13.44 -6.70
N ILE A 47 1.67 -13.60 -6.58
CA ILE A 47 2.32 -14.89 -6.83
C ILE A 47 1.87 -15.82 -5.70
N LYS A 48 1.27 -16.97 -6.08
CA LYS A 48 0.84 -17.97 -5.11
C LYS A 48 2.07 -18.52 -4.38
N GLY A 49 1.97 -18.68 -3.07
CA GLY A 49 3.02 -19.19 -2.21
C GLY A 49 3.41 -18.19 -1.13
N GLU A 50 4.03 -18.67 -0.09
CA GLU A 50 4.32 -17.93 1.12
C GLU A 50 5.82 -17.77 1.32
N VAL A 51 6.25 -16.57 1.72
CA VAL A 51 7.64 -16.21 1.94
C VAL A 51 7.83 -15.75 3.38
N GLU A 52 8.89 -16.24 4.03
CA GLU A 52 9.40 -15.73 5.29
C GLU A 52 10.62 -14.84 5.03
N VAL A 53 10.78 -13.76 5.81
CA VAL A 53 11.95 -12.88 5.73
C VAL A 53 12.65 -12.80 7.08
N LEU A 54 13.91 -13.18 7.11
CA LEU A 54 14.76 -13.12 8.30
C LEU A 54 15.81 -12.02 8.17
N ASN A 55 15.95 -11.21 9.22
CA ASN A 55 17.05 -10.25 9.31
C ASN A 55 18.34 -10.99 9.71
N SER A 56 19.21 -11.20 8.74
CA SER A 56 20.47 -11.92 8.93
C SER A 56 21.71 -11.02 8.83
N CYS A 57 21.53 -9.68 8.82
CA CYS A 57 22.63 -8.70 8.70
C CYS A 57 22.81 -7.76 9.90
N SER A 58 22.11 -7.95 10.99
CA SER A 58 22.12 -7.10 12.20
C SER A 58 21.65 -5.64 11.97
N MET A 59 21.25 -5.27 10.78
CA MET A 59 20.80 -3.91 10.49
C MET A 59 19.35 -3.72 10.91
N LYS A 60 19.12 -2.73 11.77
CA LYS A 60 17.77 -2.47 12.30
C LYS A 60 16.76 -2.17 11.17
N GLY A 61 15.67 -2.92 11.15
CA GLY A 61 14.58 -2.73 10.18
C GLY A 61 14.81 -3.36 8.81
N ALA A 62 15.92 -4.08 8.56
CA ALA A 62 16.20 -4.71 7.28
C ALA A 62 15.09 -5.65 6.83
N ALA A 63 14.62 -6.57 7.68
CA ALA A 63 13.52 -7.48 7.35
C ALA A 63 12.20 -6.74 7.08
N VAL A 64 11.94 -5.63 7.78
CA VAL A 64 10.74 -4.82 7.56
C VAL A 64 10.76 -4.15 6.20
N LYS A 65 11.89 -3.55 5.81
CA LYS A 65 12.07 -2.93 4.49
C LYS A 65 11.98 -3.98 3.38
N MET A 66 12.67 -5.12 3.56
CA MET A 66 12.62 -6.25 2.62
C MET A 66 11.20 -6.79 2.45
N ARG A 67 10.44 -6.95 3.54
CA ARG A 67 9.03 -7.34 3.47
C ARG A 67 8.20 -6.37 2.64
N SER A 68 8.35 -5.07 2.88
CA SER A 68 7.61 -4.05 2.13
C SER A 68 7.94 -4.13 0.64
N PHE A 69 9.21 -4.19 0.30
CA PHE A 69 9.70 -4.34 -1.06
C PHE A 69 9.12 -5.59 -1.75
N LEU A 70 9.15 -6.75 -1.10
CA LEU A 70 8.61 -7.99 -1.66
C LEU A 70 7.09 -7.93 -1.84
N ARG A 71 6.35 -7.33 -0.91
CA ARG A 71 4.90 -7.14 -1.03
C ARG A 71 4.53 -6.20 -2.17
N ASP A 72 5.31 -5.16 -2.41
CA ASP A 72 5.15 -4.25 -3.54
C ASP A 72 5.43 -4.97 -4.87
N ASN A 73 6.27 -6.00 -4.85
CA ASN A 73 6.56 -6.89 -5.96
C ASN A 73 5.71 -8.18 -5.98
N VAL A 74 4.52 -8.13 -5.40
CA VAL A 74 3.44 -9.13 -5.45
C VAL A 74 3.67 -10.44 -4.70
N PHE A 75 4.73 -10.55 -3.90
CA PHE A 75 4.96 -11.71 -3.03
C PHE A 75 4.15 -11.64 -1.74
N ASP A 76 3.70 -12.79 -1.25
CA ASP A 76 3.03 -12.89 0.04
C ASP A 76 4.05 -13.20 1.14
N VAL A 77 4.45 -12.17 1.88
CA VAL A 77 5.37 -12.32 3.02
C VAL A 77 4.52 -12.49 4.29
N VAL A 78 4.50 -13.70 4.80
CA VAL A 78 3.63 -14.09 5.95
C VAL A 78 4.32 -13.92 7.29
N HIS A 79 5.66 -14.01 7.33
CA HIS A 79 6.43 -13.92 8.57
C HIS A 79 7.70 -13.09 8.41
N ILE A 80 8.09 -12.38 9.46
CA ILE A 80 9.39 -11.71 9.58
C ILE A 80 9.95 -11.92 10.98
N ASP A 81 11.26 -12.19 11.09
CA ASP A 81 11.95 -12.31 12.37
C ASP A 81 13.43 -11.93 12.24
N ASN A 82 14.16 -11.99 13.35
CA ASN A 82 15.60 -11.85 13.38
C ASN A 82 16.25 -13.22 13.48
N GLU A 83 17.25 -13.47 12.65
CA GLU A 83 18.04 -14.68 12.76
C GLU A 83 19.04 -14.57 13.92
N ARG A 84 19.44 -15.73 14.47
CA ARG A 84 20.45 -15.76 15.53
C ARG A 84 21.83 -15.36 15.03
N LEU A 85 22.19 -15.83 13.82
CA LEU A 85 23.43 -15.49 13.15
C LEU A 85 23.16 -14.31 12.20
N GLN A 86 23.63 -13.13 12.58
CA GLN A 86 23.34 -11.88 11.87
C GLN A 86 24.62 -11.31 11.23
N ASN A 87 25.26 -12.08 10.40
CA ASN A 87 26.55 -11.72 9.76
C ASN A 87 26.58 -12.00 8.26
N TYR A 88 25.43 -12.06 7.62
CA TYR A 88 25.34 -12.28 6.18
C TYR A 88 25.67 -10.98 5.44
N ASP A 89 26.61 -11.07 4.51
CA ASP A 89 26.96 -9.94 3.64
C ASP A 89 25.99 -9.84 2.45
N GLU A 90 25.56 -10.97 1.92
CA GLU A 90 24.67 -11.06 0.78
C GLU A 90 23.34 -11.70 1.15
N THR A 91 22.27 -11.25 0.48
CA THR A 91 20.93 -11.82 0.61
C THR A 91 20.87 -13.21 -0.01
N ILE A 92 20.34 -14.18 0.73
CA ILE A 92 20.23 -15.58 0.34
C ILE A 92 18.78 -15.99 0.34
N ILE A 93 18.37 -16.76 -0.67
CA ILE A 93 17.06 -17.40 -0.76
C ILE A 93 17.23 -18.88 -0.41
N VAL A 94 16.45 -19.37 0.55
CA VAL A 94 16.38 -20.80 0.87
C VAL A 94 15.01 -21.32 0.44
N LEU A 95 14.97 -22.11 -0.61
CA LEU A 95 13.74 -22.75 -1.10
C LEU A 95 13.42 -23.97 -0.23
N ARG A 96 12.27 -23.92 0.41
CA ARG A 96 11.68 -25.05 1.15
C ARG A 96 10.86 -25.95 0.24
N ASN A 97 10.25 -25.34 -0.78
CA ASN A 97 9.52 -26.00 -1.86
C ASN A 97 10.19 -25.69 -3.20
N PRO A 98 11.01 -26.58 -3.76
CA PRO A 98 11.71 -26.34 -5.02
C PRO A 98 10.77 -26.31 -6.24
N GLU A 99 9.55 -26.85 -6.11
CA GLU A 99 8.55 -26.85 -7.19
C GLU A 99 7.69 -25.57 -7.18
N TRP A 100 7.94 -24.66 -6.25
CA TRP A 100 7.22 -23.39 -6.19
C TRP A 100 7.49 -22.51 -7.41
N GLU A 101 6.44 -22.19 -8.16
CA GLU A 101 6.52 -21.40 -9.40
C GLU A 101 7.09 -19.97 -9.18
N GLY A 102 6.99 -19.45 -7.96
CA GLY A 102 7.50 -18.11 -7.59
C GLY A 102 9.01 -18.03 -7.40
N ALA A 103 9.73 -19.16 -7.34
CA ALA A 103 11.15 -19.20 -6.98
C ALA A 103 12.04 -18.36 -7.91
N GLN A 104 11.86 -18.49 -9.23
CA GLN A 104 12.62 -17.73 -10.21
C GLN A 104 12.30 -16.23 -10.17
N ALA A 105 11.01 -15.90 -10.02
CA ALA A 105 10.57 -14.51 -9.89
C ALA A 105 11.16 -13.86 -8.64
N LEU A 106 11.20 -14.60 -7.51
CA LEU A 106 11.81 -14.12 -6.26
C LEU A 106 13.31 -13.83 -6.44
N ALA A 107 14.06 -14.75 -7.04
CA ALA A 107 15.48 -14.56 -7.31
C ALA A 107 15.74 -13.37 -8.23
N ALA A 108 14.94 -13.22 -9.29
CA ALA A 108 15.04 -12.09 -10.21
C ALA A 108 14.72 -10.76 -9.53
N THR A 109 13.68 -10.71 -8.68
CA THR A 109 13.28 -9.51 -7.93
C THR A 109 14.35 -9.06 -6.95
N LEU A 110 14.96 -10.00 -6.24
CA LEU A 110 16.06 -9.73 -5.30
C LEU A 110 17.42 -9.56 -6.01
N LYS A 111 17.49 -9.76 -7.33
CA LYS A 111 18.72 -9.70 -8.13
C LYS A 111 19.86 -10.56 -7.56
N THR A 112 19.52 -11.63 -6.84
CA THR A 112 20.49 -12.54 -6.23
C THR A 112 20.59 -13.85 -6.97
N LYS A 113 21.80 -14.41 -7.00
CA LYS A 113 22.08 -15.77 -7.49
C LYS A 113 22.25 -16.78 -6.34
N ASN A 114 22.22 -16.29 -5.11
CA ASN A 114 22.42 -17.09 -3.91
C ASN A 114 21.11 -17.80 -3.54
N VAL A 115 20.80 -18.86 -4.29
CA VAL A 115 19.61 -19.68 -4.06
C VAL A 115 20.04 -21.06 -3.59
N LEU A 116 19.62 -21.42 -2.40
CA LEU A 116 19.83 -22.74 -1.82
C LEU A 116 18.51 -23.52 -1.83
N VAL A 117 18.57 -24.78 -2.21
CA VAL A 117 17.44 -25.69 -2.11
C VAL A 117 17.61 -26.54 -0.86
N LEU A 118 16.71 -26.33 0.10
CA LEU A 118 16.66 -27.11 1.34
C LEU A 118 15.24 -27.57 1.57
N LEU A 119 14.87 -28.65 0.84
CA LEU A 119 13.54 -29.21 0.86
C LEU A 119 13.11 -29.53 2.29
N ASN A 120 11.96 -29.00 2.69
CA ASN A 120 11.30 -29.35 3.94
C ASN A 120 9.79 -29.47 3.70
N LYS A 121 9.32 -30.71 3.60
CA LYS A 121 7.89 -31.01 3.35
C LYS A 121 6.95 -30.56 4.47
N ASN A 122 7.50 -30.26 5.65
CA ASN A 122 6.76 -29.77 6.81
C ASN A 122 6.88 -28.23 6.99
N ALA A 123 7.57 -27.56 6.07
CA ALA A 123 7.66 -26.10 6.12
C ALA A 123 6.27 -25.49 5.85
N THR A 124 5.98 -24.41 6.54
CA THR A 124 4.76 -23.62 6.35
C THR A 124 4.90 -22.59 5.24
N VAL A 125 6.14 -22.35 4.77
CA VAL A 125 6.48 -21.38 3.72
C VAL A 125 7.24 -22.06 2.59
N ASP A 126 7.09 -21.52 1.37
CA ASP A 126 7.77 -22.04 0.18
C ASP A 126 9.25 -21.58 0.11
N ALA A 127 9.52 -20.38 0.61
CA ALA A 127 10.88 -19.82 0.64
C ALA A 127 11.14 -18.99 1.90
N VAL A 128 12.41 -18.96 2.30
CA VAL A 128 12.93 -18.07 3.35
C VAL A 128 13.98 -17.15 2.73
N VAL A 129 13.83 -15.85 2.93
CA VAL A 129 14.79 -14.83 2.51
C VAL A 129 15.61 -14.40 3.71
N HIS A 130 16.90 -14.74 3.71
CA HIS A 130 17.88 -14.26 4.66
C HIS A 130 18.46 -12.94 4.16
N THR A 131 18.05 -11.85 4.78
CA THR A 131 18.42 -10.48 4.35
C THR A 131 19.87 -10.19 4.73
N GLY A 132 20.73 -10.00 3.73
CA GLY A 132 22.12 -9.62 3.88
C GLY A 132 22.33 -8.11 4.02
N ARG A 133 23.59 -7.68 4.14
CA ARG A 133 23.97 -6.25 4.19
C ARG A 133 23.72 -5.52 2.87
N ASP A 134 23.66 -6.27 1.78
CA ASP A 134 23.33 -5.80 0.43
C ASP A 134 21.86 -5.36 0.25
N PHE A 135 21.01 -5.58 1.26
CA PHE A 135 19.56 -5.33 1.15
C PHE A 135 19.22 -3.89 0.74
N GLN A 136 20.05 -2.91 1.12
CA GLN A 136 19.79 -1.51 0.74
C GLN A 136 19.90 -1.31 -0.76
N GLN A 137 20.88 -1.95 -1.41
CA GLN A 137 21.06 -1.91 -2.87
C GLN A 137 19.93 -2.63 -3.61
N ILE A 138 19.31 -3.62 -2.96
CA ILE A 138 18.16 -4.35 -3.52
C ILE A 138 16.89 -3.52 -3.41
N VAL A 139 16.65 -2.94 -2.23
CA VAL A 139 15.38 -2.23 -1.92
C VAL A 139 15.36 -0.80 -2.45
N GLU A 140 16.53 -0.12 -2.50
CA GLU A 140 16.70 1.28 -2.90
C GLU A 140 17.84 1.40 -3.94
N PRO A 141 17.68 0.85 -5.16
CA PRO A 141 18.78 0.76 -6.13
C PRO A 141 19.30 2.12 -6.64
N ASP A 142 18.54 3.20 -6.49
CA ASP A 142 18.86 4.52 -7.07
C ASP A 142 19.57 5.49 -6.12
N GLN A 143 19.95 5.07 -4.90
CA GLN A 143 20.63 5.95 -3.94
C GLN A 143 22.18 5.85 -3.97
N GLY A 144 22.74 5.07 -4.91
CA GLY A 144 24.19 4.76 -4.96
C GLY A 144 25.08 5.78 -5.71
N GLU A 145 24.55 6.85 -6.35
CA GLU A 145 25.34 7.69 -7.26
C GLU A 145 25.31 9.21 -6.97
N GLN A 146 25.14 9.63 -5.73
CA GLN A 146 25.23 11.06 -5.38
C GLN A 146 26.19 11.37 -4.25
N ASN A 147 27.42 10.86 -4.24
CA ASN A 147 28.47 11.45 -3.39
C ASN A 147 29.89 11.10 -3.87
N ASP A 148 30.27 11.57 -5.05
CA ASP A 148 31.68 11.83 -5.33
C ASP A 148 31.80 12.93 -6.38
N SER A 149 31.52 14.16 -5.93
CA SER A 149 31.94 15.39 -6.64
C SER A 149 32.20 16.46 -5.60
N LYS A 150 33.34 16.37 -4.92
CA LYS A 150 34.01 17.53 -4.35
C LYS A 150 35.50 17.30 -4.19
#